data_3a59ce673922d2eb60df789eac4eba7f
#
_entry.id   3a59ce673922d2eb60df789eac4eba7f
#
_cell.length_a   1.000
_cell.length_b   1.000
_cell.length_c   1.000
_cell.angle_alpha   90.00
_cell.angle_beta   90.00
_cell.angle_gamma   90.00
#
_symmetry.space_group_name_H-M   'P 1'
#
loop_
_entity.id
_entity.type
_entity.pdbx_description
1 polymer ?
#
loop_
_entity_poly.entity_id
_entity_poly.type
_entity_poly.pdbx_seq_one_letter_code
_entity_poly.pdbx_strand_id
1 'polypeptide(L)'
;MHIALCDDSRTELSRLTFLLEEYRLTRDGSLTYDIFTNATDLLETIPVHHFDLLLLDILMPGITGMDAAREIRQTNSTIPIIFLTSSSEYAVESYRVNAADYLLKPLDADKLFPVLDKLLADFKSNAPYILSLIHI
;
A
#
# COMPACT_ATOMS: atom_id res chain seq x y z
N MET A 1 0.34 8.30 -8.63
CA MET A 1 0.45 7.06 -7.85
C MET A 1 -0.95 6.51 -7.58
N HIS A 2 -1.16 5.24 -7.86
CA HIS A 2 -2.44 4.57 -7.64
C HIS A 2 -2.29 3.51 -6.55
N ILE A 3 -3.11 3.61 -5.50
CA ILE A 3 -2.96 2.83 -4.27
C ILE A 3 -4.14 1.88 -4.11
N ALA A 4 -3.88 0.63 -3.71
CA ALA A 4 -4.92 -0.27 -3.24
C ALA A 4 -4.94 -0.25 -1.71
N LEU A 5 -6.12 0.03 -1.14
CA LEU A 5 -6.37 -0.07 0.30
C LEU A 5 -7.11 -1.37 0.58
N CYS A 6 -6.65 -2.15 1.53
CA CYS A 6 -7.34 -3.38 1.92
C CYS A 6 -7.46 -3.46 3.43
N ASP A 7 -8.68 -3.35 3.95
CA ASP A 7 -9.01 -3.43 5.37
C ASP A 7 -10.49 -3.80 5.51
N ASP A 8 -10.82 -4.70 6.41
CA ASP A 8 -12.20 -5.11 6.64
C ASP A 8 -12.98 -4.15 7.57
N SER A 9 -12.29 -3.22 8.22
CA SER A 9 -12.90 -2.24 9.12
C SER A 9 -13.29 -0.97 8.38
N ARG A 10 -14.58 -0.67 8.36
CA ARG A 10 -15.08 0.58 7.75
C ARG A 10 -14.55 1.82 8.46
N THR A 11 -14.38 1.76 9.78
CA THR A 11 -13.82 2.86 10.56
C THR A 11 -12.38 3.15 10.14
N GLU A 12 -11.57 2.11 9.99
CA GLU A 12 -10.18 2.27 9.55
C GLU A 12 -10.09 2.75 8.10
N LEU A 13 -10.95 2.24 7.22
CA LEU A 13 -11.01 2.71 5.83
C LEU A 13 -11.40 4.18 5.76
N SER A 14 -12.37 4.62 6.56
CA SER A 14 -12.75 6.03 6.62
C SER A 14 -11.59 6.91 7.08
N ARG A 15 -10.83 6.47 8.07
CA ARG A 15 -9.64 7.19 8.55
C ARG A 15 -8.57 7.27 7.46
N LEU A 16 -8.30 6.16 6.80
CA LEU A 16 -7.31 6.09 5.71
C LEU A 16 -7.70 6.98 4.53
N THR A 17 -8.96 6.91 4.09
CA THR A 17 -9.40 7.74 2.96
C THR A 17 -9.35 9.21 3.30
N PHE A 18 -9.68 9.59 4.53
CA PHE A 18 -9.53 10.96 4.99
C PHE A 18 -8.06 11.43 4.90
N LEU A 19 -7.13 10.60 5.37
CA LEU A 19 -5.70 10.92 5.31
C LEU A 19 -5.21 10.99 3.85
N LEU A 20 -5.63 10.08 2.99
CA LEU A 20 -5.23 10.09 1.59
C LEU A 20 -5.80 11.29 0.84
N GLU A 21 -7.02 11.71 1.13
CA GLU A 21 -7.57 12.94 0.55
C GLU A 21 -6.77 14.17 0.99
N GLU A 22 -6.37 14.25 2.26
CA GLU A 22 -5.50 15.30 2.74
C GLU A 22 -4.14 15.29 2.04
N TYR A 23 -3.55 14.10 1.89
CA TYR A 23 -2.30 13.93 1.17
C TYR A 23 -2.42 14.37 -0.29
N ARG A 24 -3.50 13.98 -0.96
CA ARG A 24 -3.76 14.37 -2.34
C ARG A 24 -3.86 15.89 -2.49
N LEU A 25 -4.56 16.55 -1.58
CA LEU A 25 -4.75 17.99 -1.64
C LEU A 25 -3.48 18.78 -1.33
N THR A 26 -2.58 18.24 -0.51
CA THR A 26 -1.41 18.97 -0.03
C THR A 26 -0.11 18.57 -0.69
N ARG A 27 0.01 17.37 -1.27
CA ARG A 27 1.30 16.83 -1.73
C ARG A 27 1.29 16.16 -3.09
N ASP A 28 0.21 15.47 -3.47
CA ASP A 28 0.13 14.75 -4.74
C ASP A 28 -1.28 14.78 -5.31
N GLY A 29 -1.57 15.78 -6.13
CA GLY A 29 -2.89 15.96 -6.74
C GLY A 29 -3.29 14.84 -7.70
N SER A 30 -2.36 14.02 -8.14
CA SER A 30 -2.62 12.91 -9.06
C SER A 30 -2.86 11.57 -8.34
N LEU A 31 -2.79 11.55 -7.01
CA LEU A 31 -3.00 10.33 -6.23
C LEU A 31 -4.43 9.83 -6.38
N THR A 32 -4.56 8.54 -6.67
CA THR A 32 -5.84 7.83 -6.74
C THR A 32 -5.76 6.55 -5.92
N TYR A 33 -6.91 5.99 -5.56
CA TYR A 33 -6.94 4.75 -4.79
C TYR A 33 -8.23 3.97 -5.02
N ASP A 34 -8.14 2.65 -4.87
CA ASP A 34 -9.26 1.72 -4.83
C ASP A 34 -9.32 1.06 -3.45
N ILE A 35 -10.53 0.72 -3.01
CA ILE A 35 -10.79 0.17 -1.68
C ILE A 35 -11.24 -1.28 -1.80
N PHE A 36 -10.61 -2.15 -0.99
CA PHE A 36 -10.97 -3.55 -0.86
C PHE A 36 -11.28 -3.86 0.61
N THR A 37 -12.33 -4.61 0.86
CA THR A 37 -12.74 -4.98 2.22
C THR A 37 -12.35 -6.41 2.60
N ASN A 38 -11.72 -7.13 1.68
CA ASN A 38 -11.20 -8.47 1.91
C ASN A 38 -10.03 -8.74 0.96
N ALA A 39 -9.20 -9.72 1.33
CA ALA A 39 -8.02 -10.05 0.57
C ALA A 39 -8.33 -10.78 -0.74
N THR A 40 -9.41 -11.54 -0.80
CA THR A 40 -9.78 -12.28 -2.00
C THR A 40 -10.03 -11.34 -3.19
N ASP A 41 -10.82 -10.30 -2.97
CA ASP A 41 -11.11 -9.31 -4.02
C ASP A 41 -9.83 -8.58 -4.47
N LEU A 42 -8.94 -8.25 -3.52
CA LEU A 42 -7.65 -7.66 -3.84
C LEU A 42 -6.83 -8.58 -4.73
N LEU A 43 -6.69 -9.84 -4.34
CA LEU A 43 -5.89 -10.83 -5.08
C LEU A 43 -6.44 -11.08 -6.49
N GLU A 44 -7.74 -11.04 -6.67
CA GLU A 44 -8.36 -11.18 -7.98
C GLU A 44 -8.14 -9.96 -8.87
N THR A 45 -7.98 -8.79 -8.27
CA THR A 45 -7.85 -7.52 -9.01
C THR A 45 -6.41 -7.22 -9.42
N ILE A 46 -5.43 -7.61 -8.62
CA ILE A 46 -4.01 -7.31 -8.88
C ILE A 46 -3.55 -7.74 -10.29
N PRO A 47 -3.91 -8.93 -10.82
CA PRO A 47 -3.46 -9.33 -12.15
C PRO A 47 -4.04 -8.49 -13.30
N VAL A 48 -5.17 -7.82 -13.09
CA VAL A 48 -5.89 -7.10 -14.15
C VAL A 48 -5.86 -5.58 -14.01
N HIS A 49 -5.46 -5.06 -12.84
CA HIS A 49 -5.31 -3.63 -12.60
C HIS A 49 -3.94 -3.34 -12.00
N HIS A 50 -3.32 -2.27 -12.48
CA HIS A 50 -2.02 -1.83 -11.97
C HIS A 50 -2.18 -0.99 -10.71
N PHE A 51 -1.43 -1.35 -9.66
CA PHE A 51 -1.29 -0.55 -8.45
C PHE A 51 0.19 -0.24 -8.20
N ASP A 52 0.48 0.95 -7.72
CA ASP A 52 1.83 1.38 -7.40
C ASP A 52 2.20 1.09 -5.94
N LEU A 53 1.20 0.87 -5.10
CA LEU A 53 1.37 0.67 -3.66
C LEU A 53 0.17 -0.08 -3.10
N LEU A 54 0.42 -1.01 -2.17
CA LEU A 54 -0.62 -1.66 -1.37
C LEU A 54 -0.53 -1.17 0.08
N LEU A 55 -1.64 -0.67 0.62
CA LEU A 55 -1.84 -0.45 2.05
C LEU A 55 -2.73 -1.58 2.56
N LEU A 56 -2.19 -2.46 3.37
CA LEU A 56 -2.78 -3.77 3.62
C LEU A 56 -2.86 -4.08 5.11
N ASP A 57 -4.08 -4.24 5.62
CA ASP A 57 -4.28 -4.72 6.98
C ASP A 57 -3.92 -6.21 7.07
N ILE A 58 -3.31 -6.63 8.17
CA ILE A 58 -2.93 -8.03 8.38
C ILE A 58 -4.12 -8.84 8.91
N LEU A 59 -4.79 -8.32 9.94
CA LEU A 59 -5.81 -9.06 10.68
C LEU A 59 -7.18 -8.90 10.02
N MET A 60 -7.48 -9.79 9.10
CA MET A 60 -8.77 -9.83 8.40
C MET A 60 -9.32 -11.26 8.44
N PRO A 61 -10.66 -11.44 8.49
CA PRO A 61 -11.27 -12.76 8.42
C PRO A 61 -10.93 -13.47 7.09
N GLY A 62 -10.80 -14.78 7.13
CA GLY A 62 -10.46 -15.57 5.96
C GLY A 62 -8.99 -15.45 5.60
N ILE A 63 -8.68 -14.97 4.41
CA ILE A 63 -7.30 -14.74 3.99
C ILE A 63 -6.78 -13.48 4.69
N THR A 64 -5.70 -13.64 5.47
CA THR A 64 -5.07 -12.50 6.14
C THR A 64 -4.26 -11.66 5.15
N GLY A 65 -3.94 -10.42 5.57
CA GLY A 65 -3.06 -9.58 4.76
C GLY A 65 -1.67 -10.19 4.56
N MET A 66 -1.16 -10.92 5.55
CA MET A 66 0.12 -11.60 5.42
C MET A 66 0.06 -12.73 4.39
N ASP A 67 -1.01 -13.53 4.40
CA ASP A 67 -1.21 -14.57 3.39
C ASP A 67 -1.33 -13.97 2.00
N ALA A 68 -2.05 -12.87 1.86
CA ALA A 68 -2.17 -12.15 0.59
C ALA A 68 -0.81 -11.66 0.10
N ALA A 69 0.00 -11.10 0.98
CA ALA A 69 1.33 -10.61 0.63
C ALA A 69 2.24 -11.74 0.15
N ARG A 70 2.20 -12.90 0.80
CA ARG A 70 2.96 -14.08 0.35
C ARG A 70 2.55 -14.51 -1.05
N GLU A 71 1.25 -14.55 -1.31
CA GLU A 71 0.73 -14.92 -2.63
C GLU A 71 1.14 -13.93 -3.70
N ILE A 72 1.07 -12.65 -3.41
CA ILE A 72 1.52 -11.59 -4.31
C ILE A 72 3.01 -11.76 -4.66
N ARG A 73 3.85 -12.05 -3.66
CA ARG A 73 5.29 -12.27 -3.90
C ARG A 73 5.57 -13.52 -4.72
N GLN A 74 4.73 -14.55 -4.62
CA GLN A 74 4.88 -15.77 -5.43
C GLN A 74 4.64 -15.51 -6.93
N THR A 75 3.90 -14.48 -7.28
CA THR A 75 3.67 -14.10 -8.68
C THR A 75 4.78 -13.19 -9.25
N ASN A 76 5.91 -13.09 -8.57
CA ASN A 76 7.05 -12.24 -8.94
C ASN A 76 6.73 -10.74 -8.92
N SER A 77 5.68 -10.34 -8.24
CA SER A 77 5.36 -8.92 -8.08
C SER A 77 6.31 -8.27 -7.08
N THR A 78 6.85 -7.10 -7.44
CA THR A 78 7.69 -6.30 -6.58
C THR A 78 6.96 -5.07 -6.03
N ILE A 79 5.65 -5.05 -6.13
CA ILE A 79 4.84 -3.92 -5.68
C ILE A 79 5.14 -3.59 -4.21
N PRO A 80 5.37 -2.32 -3.87
CA PRO A 80 5.54 -1.93 -2.47
C PRO A 80 4.31 -2.28 -1.63
N ILE A 81 4.54 -2.88 -0.47
CA ILE A 81 3.49 -3.23 0.48
C ILE A 81 3.80 -2.53 1.79
N ILE A 82 2.83 -1.76 2.31
CA ILE A 82 2.85 -1.22 3.66
C ILE A 82 1.77 -1.94 4.45
N PHE A 83 2.18 -2.62 5.52
CA PHE A 83 1.22 -3.23 6.43
C PHE A 83 0.71 -2.20 7.43
N LEU A 84 -0.60 -2.23 7.67
CA LEU A 84 -1.30 -1.40 8.64
C LEU A 84 -1.99 -2.33 9.62
N THR A 85 -1.57 -2.34 10.88
CA THR A 85 -2.09 -3.32 11.82
C THR A 85 -2.11 -2.79 13.25
N SER A 86 -2.96 -3.37 14.08
CA SER A 86 -2.98 -3.09 15.52
C SER A 86 -2.01 -3.95 16.33
N SER A 87 -1.29 -4.87 15.69
CA SER A 87 -0.39 -5.81 16.37
C SER A 87 1.03 -5.70 15.84
N SER A 88 2.03 -5.77 16.73
CA SER A 88 3.44 -5.82 16.36
C SER A 88 3.94 -7.25 16.11
N GLU A 89 3.09 -8.26 16.26
CA GLU A 89 3.48 -9.67 16.19
C GLU A 89 4.00 -10.12 14.83
N TYR A 90 3.61 -9.42 13.77
CA TYR A 90 3.90 -9.83 12.38
C TYR A 90 5.08 -9.09 11.77
N ALA A 91 5.84 -8.32 12.56
CA ALA A 91 6.93 -7.51 12.04
C ALA A 91 8.03 -8.35 11.38
N VAL A 92 8.39 -9.49 11.97
CA VAL A 92 9.38 -10.40 11.40
C VAL A 92 8.90 -10.99 10.08
N GLU A 93 7.64 -11.42 10.01
CA GLU A 93 7.06 -11.96 8.80
C GLU A 93 6.95 -10.92 7.70
N SER A 94 6.67 -9.64 8.05
CA SER A 94 6.61 -8.55 7.09
C SER A 94 7.96 -8.35 6.40
N TYR A 95 9.05 -8.52 7.12
CA TYR A 95 10.38 -8.48 6.55
C TYR A 95 10.58 -9.58 5.49
N ARG A 96 10.08 -10.78 5.74
CA ARG A 96 10.21 -11.93 4.84
C ARG A 96 9.47 -11.76 3.51
N VAL A 97 8.39 -10.99 3.50
CA VAL A 97 7.66 -10.65 2.27
C VAL A 97 8.14 -9.32 1.67
N ASN A 98 9.26 -8.82 2.17
CA ASN A 98 9.89 -7.59 1.68
C ASN A 98 8.92 -6.40 1.70
N ALA A 99 8.22 -6.22 2.82
CA ALA A 99 7.35 -5.07 3.00
C ALA A 99 8.16 -3.77 3.01
N ALA A 100 7.60 -2.72 2.42
CA ALA A 100 8.23 -1.42 2.41
C ALA A 100 8.18 -0.75 3.78
N ASP A 101 7.11 -1.00 4.55
CA ASP A 101 6.99 -0.50 5.91
C ASP A 101 5.91 -1.28 6.68
N TYR A 102 5.86 -1.03 7.98
CA TYR A 102 4.94 -1.66 8.92
C TYR A 102 4.48 -0.60 9.92
N LEU A 103 3.21 -0.20 9.82
CA LEU A 103 2.67 0.90 10.61
C LEU A 103 1.62 0.39 11.60
N LEU A 104 1.76 0.79 12.87
CA LEU A 104 0.80 0.41 13.90
C LEU A 104 -0.38 1.39 13.93
N LYS A 105 -1.59 0.85 14.01
CA LYS A 105 -2.80 1.62 14.24
C LYS A 105 -2.84 2.14 15.67
N PRO A 106 -3.45 3.29 15.96
CA PRO A 106 -4.20 4.15 15.04
C PRO A 106 -3.26 4.97 14.14
N LEU A 107 -3.65 5.13 12.89
CA LEU A 107 -2.87 5.91 11.92
C LEU A 107 -3.21 7.39 12.00
N ASP A 108 -2.20 8.21 11.79
CA ASP A 108 -2.33 9.65 11.62
C ASP A 108 -1.38 10.12 10.51
N ALA A 109 -1.43 11.40 10.20
CA ALA A 109 -0.58 11.97 9.17
C ALA A 109 0.91 11.84 9.51
N ASP A 110 1.26 11.96 10.79
CA ASP A 110 2.66 11.90 11.24
C ASP A 110 3.28 10.52 11.00
N LYS A 111 2.48 9.46 11.04
CA LYS A 111 2.94 8.10 10.73
C LYS A 111 2.93 7.80 9.25
N LEU A 112 1.86 8.19 8.55
CA LEU A 112 1.61 7.77 7.18
C LEU A 112 2.34 8.65 6.15
N PHE A 113 2.31 9.96 6.32
CA PHE A 113 2.81 10.88 5.30
C PHE A 113 4.31 10.75 5.02
N PRO A 114 5.19 10.57 6.01
CA PRO A 114 6.62 10.36 5.71
C PRO A 114 6.87 9.12 4.84
N VAL A 115 6.12 8.05 5.06
CA VAL A 115 6.25 6.81 4.27
C VAL A 115 5.75 7.05 2.85
N LEU A 116 4.62 7.72 2.69
CA LEU A 116 4.10 8.06 1.36
C LEU A 116 5.03 9.02 0.63
N ASP A 117 5.60 10.01 1.32
CA ASP A 117 6.57 10.94 0.73
C ASP A 117 7.77 10.20 0.14
N LYS A 118 8.31 9.23 0.87
CA LYS A 118 9.43 8.44 0.41
C LYS A 118 9.07 7.62 -0.82
N LEU A 119 7.92 6.95 -0.80
CA LEU A 119 7.47 6.14 -1.93
C LEU A 119 7.12 6.99 -3.14
N LEU A 120 6.53 8.15 -2.93
CA LEU A 120 6.24 9.09 -4.01
C LEU A 120 7.53 9.60 -4.65
N ALA A 121 8.55 9.90 -3.86
CA ALA A 121 9.86 10.32 -4.37
C ALA A 121 10.50 9.22 -5.22
N ASP A 122 10.45 7.97 -4.75
CA ASP A 122 10.97 6.83 -5.51
C ASP A 122 10.19 6.63 -6.81
N PHE A 123 8.87 6.74 -6.77
CA PHE A 123 8.01 6.65 -7.94
C PHE A 123 8.35 7.72 -8.97
N LYS A 124 8.51 8.96 -8.54
CA LYS A 124 8.83 10.08 -9.43
C LYS A 124 10.24 10.01 -10.01
N SER A 125 11.21 9.53 -9.24
CA SER A 125 12.58 9.43 -9.73
C SER A 125 12.76 8.32 -10.77
N ASN A 126 11.97 7.26 -10.72
CA ASN A 126 12.01 6.21 -11.75
C ASN A 126 11.46 6.68 -13.09
N ALA A 127 10.38 7.45 -13.10
CA ALA A 127 9.76 7.94 -14.33
C ALA A 127 10.66 8.87 -15.15
N PRO A 128 11.31 9.92 -14.56
CA PRO A 128 12.28 10.75 -15.30
C PRO A 128 13.47 9.97 -15.82
N TYR A 129 13.96 9.00 -15.06
CA TYR A 129 15.09 8.16 -15.48
C TYR A 129 14.74 7.36 -16.73
N ILE A 130 13.58 6.74 -16.76
CA ILE A 130 13.11 5.99 -17.93
C ILE A 130 12.95 6.89 -19.14
N LEU A 131 12.40 8.09 -18.96
CA LEU A 131 12.26 9.07 -20.03
C LEU A 131 13.62 9.51 -20.58
N SER A 132 14.60 9.72 -19.70
CA SER A 132 15.97 10.07 -20.12
C SER A 132 16.60 8.98 -20.96
N LEU A 133 16.40 7.71 -20.61
CA LEU A 133 16.91 6.60 -21.40
C LEU A 133 16.26 6.52 -22.78
N ILE A 134 15.00 6.84 -22.89
CA ILE A 134 14.28 6.85 -24.16
C ILE A 134 14.79 7.97 -25.08
N HIS A 135 15.18 9.09 -24.53
CA HIS A 135 15.64 10.25 -25.30
C HIS A 135 17.12 10.18 -25.70
N ILE A 136 17.86 9.29 -25.13
CA ILE A 136 19.28 9.07 -25.48
C ILE A 136 19.40 8.14 -26.68
#